data_46aa8e46f7c82db97187887ba865484a
#
_entry.id   46aa8e46f7c82db97187887ba865484a
#
_cell.length_a   1.000
_cell.length_b   1.000
_cell.length_c   1.000
_cell.angle_alpha   90.00
_cell.angle_beta   90.00
_cell.angle_gamma   90.00
#
_symmetry.space_group_name_H-M   'P 1'
#
loop_
_entity.id
_entity.type
_entity.pdbx_description
1 polymer ?
#
loop_
_entity_poly.entity_id
_entity_poly.type
_entity_poly.pdbx_seq_one_letter_code
_entity_poly.pdbx_strand_id
1 'polypeptide(L)'
;VDQYLIHGEMYADMGFSRLAEKALHESDHERQHARALIQRILFLEGKPDLSKRAPLKIGKTVPDMLKADLALEYKVVGELKKAMAACEQAQDYVTRDMLGVQLEDTEMDHAYYLEKQLGLIELVGLENYQQSQMGSGTPA
;
A
#
# COMPACT_ATOMS: atom_id res chain seq x y z
N VAL A 1 -2.21 -0.18 -6.16
CA VAL A 1 -3.12 0.85 -6.71
C VAL A 1 -4.57 0.41 -6.61
N ASP A 2 -4.94 -0.65 -7.33
CA ASP A 2 -6.35 -1.01 -7.53
C ASP A 2 -7.05 -1.45 -6.24
N GLN A 3 -6.39 -2.24 -5.41
CA GLN A 3 -6.98 -2.70 -4.14
C GLN A 3 -7.26 -1.54 -3.19
N TYR A 4 -6.31 -0.62 -3.03
CA TYR A 4 -6.50 0.58 -2.22
C TYR A 4 -7.58 1.50 -2.78
N LEU A 5 -7.66 1.60 -4.11
CA LEU A 5 -8.71 2.39 -4.75
C LEU A 5 -10.10 1.86 -4.42
N ILE A 6 -10.29 0.56 -4.55
CA ILE A 6 -11.58 -0.07 -4.24
C ILE A 6 -11.89 0.03 -2.75
N HIS A 7 -10.94 -0.31 -1.87
CA HIS A 7 -11.14 -0.19 -0.43
C HIS A 7 -11.41 1.24 0.00
N GLY A 8 -10.70 2.21 -0.60
CA GLY A 8 -10.92 3.62 -0.32
C GLY A 8 -12.35 4.06 -0.62
N GLU A 9 -12.87 3.68 -1.78
CA GLU A 9 -14.26 4.00 -2.14
C GLU A 9 -15.26 3.25 -1.26
N MET A 10 -14.97 2.01 -0.88
CA MET A 10 -15.82 1.27 0.07
C MET A 10 -15.86 1.94 1.43
N TYR A 11 -14.72 2.39 1.97
CA TYR A 11 -14.69 3.13 3.22
C TYR A 11 -15.51 4.43 3.14
N ALA A 12 -15.40 5.15 2.04
CA ALA A 12 -16.17 6.37 1.81
C ALA A 12 -17.67 6.09 1.82
N ASP A 13 -18.09 5.03 1.13
CA ASP A 13 -19.49 4.60 1.06
C ASP A 13 -20.02 4.20 2.45
N MET A 14 -19.18 3.62 3.28
CA MET A 14 -19.53 3.26 4.67
C MET A 14 -19.55 4.44 5.63
N GLY A 15 -19.04 5.60 5.23
CA GLY A 15 -18.97 6.80 6.07
C GLY A 15 -17.67 6.93 6.86
N PHE A 16 -16.66 6.11 6.60
CA PHE A 16 -15.37 6.15 7.28
C PHE A 16 -14.38 7.02 6.50
N SER A 17 -14.59 8.32 6.54
CA SER A 17 -13.87 9.28 5.70
C SER A 17 -12.36 9.30 5.95
N ARG A 18 -11.90 9.09 7.18
CA ARG A 18 -10.47 9.05 7.48
C ARG A 18 -9.77 7.85 6.85
N LEU A 19 -10.40 6.67 6.94
CA LEU A 19 -9.90 5.47 6.28
C LEU A 19 -9.91 5.64 4.77
N ALA A 20 -10.96 6.24 4.23
CA ALA A 20 -11.09 6.51 2.80
C ALA A 20 -9.97 7.42 2.30
N GLU A 21 -9.74 8.54 2.97
CA GLU A 21 -8.69 9.49 2.61
C GLU A 21 -7.31 8.82 2.60
N LYS A 22 -7.00 8.03 3.62
CA LYS A 22 -5.71 7.33 3.70
C LYS A 22 -5.55 6.30 2.58
N ALA A 23 -6.58 5.48 2.35
CA ALA A 23 -6.53 4.43 1.31
C ALA A 23 -6.40 5.05 -0.10
N LEU A 24 -7.15 6.10 -0.40
CA LEU A 24 -7.06 6.77 -1.69
C LEU A 24 -5.70 7.46 -1.88
N HIS A 25 -5.16 8.06 -0.82
CA HIS A 25 -3.81 8.64 -0.84
C HIS A 25 -2.76 7.56 -1.14
N GLU A 26 -2.86 6.40 -0.50
CA GLU A 26 -1.96 5.28 -0.75
C GLU A 26 -2.08 4.75 -2.19
N SER A 27 -3.29 4.71 -2.73
CA SER A 27 -3.49 4.34 -4.14
C SER A 27 -2.72 5.25 -5.09
N ASP A 28 -2.78 6.56 -4.87
CA ASP A 28 -2.05 7.54 -5.67
C ASP A 28 -0.54 7.42 -5.47
N HIS A 29 -0.09 7.20 -4.25
CA HIS A 29 1.32 7.04 -3.91
C HIS A 29 1.91 5.79 -4.58
N GLU A 30 1.20 4.67 -4.55
CA GLU A 30 1.62 3.44 -5.23
C GLU A 30 1.68 3.62 -6.75
N ARG A 31 0.80 4.44 -7.32
CA ARG A 31 0.87 4.78 -8.75
C ARG A 31 2.16 5.53 -9.08
N GLN A 32 2.60 6.43 -8.21
CA GLN A 32 3.87 7.15 -8.38
C GLN A 32 5.07 6.19 -8.31
N HIS A 33 5.05 5.22 -7.40
CA HIS A 33 6.06 4.17 -7.33
C HIS A 33 6.12 3.37 -8.63
N ALA A 34 4.97 2.98 -9.15
CA ALA A 34 4.90 2.25 -10.42
C ALA A 34 5.48 3.07 -11.59
N ARG A 35 5.17 4.35 -11.64
CA ARG A 35 5.71 5.24 -12.68
C ARG A 35 7.24 5.34 -12.61
N ALA A 36 7.80 5.44 -11.42
CA ALA A 36 9.25 5.50 -11.25
C ALA A 36 9.92 4.22 -11.76
N LEU A 37 9.33 3.06 -11.48
CA LEU A 37 9.84 1.77 -11.97
C LEU A 37 9.72 1.65 -13.49
N ILE A 38 8.61 2.07 -14.07
CA ILE A 38 8.42 2.09 -15.53
C ILE A 38 9.50 2.96 -16.20
N GLN A 39 9.74 4.15 -15.67
CA GLN A 39 10.77 5.06 -16.18
C GLN A 39 12.16 4.42 -16.11
N ARG A 40 12.47 3.73 -15.02
CA ARG A 40 13.76 3.05 -14.86
C ARG A 40 13.92 1.88 -15.85
N ILE A 41 12.86 1.08 -16.05
CA ILE A 41 12.86 0.00 -17.04
C ILE A 41 13.13 0.54 -18.44
N LEU A 42 12.47 1.63 -18.82
CA LEU A 42 12.68 2.28 -20.12
C LEU A 42 14.10 2.82 -20.26
N PHE A 43 14.64 3.44 -19.21
CA PHE A 43 16.01 3.92 -19.20
C PHE A 43 17.01 2.78 -19.45
N LEU A 44 16.74 1.60 -18.89
CA LEU A 44 17.56 0.40 -19.06
C LEU A 44 17.27 -0.36 -20.37
N GLU A 45 16.46 0.25 -21.27
CA GLU A 45 16.05 -0.31 -22.55
C GLU A 45 15.20 -1.58 -22.45
N GLY A 46 14.54 -1.78 -21.29
CA GLY A 46 13.59 -2.84 -21.10
C GLY A 46 12.20 -2.47 -21.58
N LYS A 47 11.30 -3.45 -21.61
CA LYS A 47 9.90 -3.25 -21.99
C LYS A 47 9.01 -3.42 -20.78
N PRO A 48 8.38 -2.34 -20.26
CA PRO A 48 7.43 -2.47 -19.18
C PRO A 48 6.20 -3.29 -19.59
N ASP A 49 5.73 -4.14 -18.70
CA ASP A 49 4.56 -4.96 -18.93
C ASP A 49 3.68 -4.99 -17.69
N LEU A 50 2.44 -4.51 -17.82
CA LEU A 50 1.43 -4.52 -16.76
C LEU A 50 0.31 -5.54 -17.03
N SER A 51 0.49 -6.44 -18.01
CA SER A 51 -0.54 -7.43 -18.37
C SER A 51 -0.70 -8.54 -17.33
N LYS A 52 0.35 -8.83 -16.55
CA LYS A 52 0.30 -9.83 -15.49
C LYS A 52 0.10 -9.14 -14.15
N ARG A 53 -1.06 -9.36 -13.55
CA ARG A 53 -1.41 -8.79 -12.24
C ARG A 53 -1.86 -9.89 -11.30
N ALA A 54 -1.45 -9.80 -10.03
CA ALA A 54 -1.97 -10.68 -8.99
C ALA A 54 -3.46 -10.41 -8.77
N PRO A 55 -4.27 -11.44 -8.44
CA PRO A 55 -5.68 -11.24 -8.12
C PRO A 55 -5.83 -10.28 -6.94
N LEU A 56 -6.83 -9.41 -7.02
CA LEU A 56 -7.16 -8.51 -5.92
C LEU A 56 -7.87 -9.29 -4.82
N LYS A 57 -7.59 -8.93 -3.57
CA LYS A 57 -8.27 -9.47 -2.39
C LYS A 57 -9.06 -8.34 -1.75
N ILE A 58 -10.34 -8.27 -2.06
CA ILE A 58 -11.22 -7.23 -1.55
C ILE A 58 -11.94 -7.74 -0.31
N GLY A 59 -11.72 -7.08 0.82
CA GLY A 59 -12.42 -7.38 2.06
C GLY A 59 -13.84 -6.86 2.06
N LYS A 60 -14.68 -7.36 2.96
CA LYS A 60 -16.06 -6.92 3.11
C LYS A 60 -16.26 -6.00 4.31
N THR A 61 -15.53 -6.26 5.39
CA THR A 61 -15.59 -5.47 6.63
C THR A 61 -14.33 -4.64 6.78
N VAL A 62 -14.35 -3.65 7.67
CA VAL A 62 -13.15 -2.83 7.95
C VAL A 62 -11.95 -3.70 8.35
N PRO A 63 -12.08 -4.63 9.33
CA PRO A 63 -10.94 -5.50 9.66
C PRO A 63 -10.46 -6.34 8.50
N ASP A 64 -11.36 -6.88 7.69
CA ASP A 64 -11.00 -7.72 6.54
C ASP A 64 -10.23 -6.91 5.49
N MET A 65 -10.66 -5.69 5.22
CA MET A 65 -9.98 -4.80 4.27
C MET A 65 -8.58 -4.43 4.77
N LEU A 66 -8.44 -4.09 6.06
CA LEU A 66 -7.14 -3.78 6.65
C LEU A 66 -6.20 -4.99 6.62
N LYS A 67 -6.70 -6.17 6.93
CA LYS A 67 -5.90 -7.41 6.88
C LYS A 67 -5.47 -7.76 5.46
N ALA A 68 -6.36 -7.59 4.48
CA ALA A 68 -6.05 -7.85 3.08
C ALA A 68 -4.96 -6.89 2.59
N ASP A 69 -5.04 -5.62 2.94
CA ASP A 69 -4.04 -4.62 2.60
C ASP A 69 -2.69 -4.92 3.27
N LEU A 70 -2.71 -5.32 4.53
CA LEU A 70 -1.48 -5.68 5.25
C LEU A 70 -0.79 -6.89 4.64
N ALA A 71 -1.56 -7.91 4.26
CA ALA A 71 -1.02 -9.09 3.58
C ALA A 71 -0.37 -8.70 2.24
N LEU A 72 -0.98 -7.78 1.51
CA LEU A 72 -0.43 -7.25 0.27
C LEU A 72 0.89 -6.52 0.53
N GLU A 73 0.97 -5.68 1.56
CA GLU A 73 2.19 -4.96 1.90
C GLU A 73 3.33 -5.90 2.28
N TYR A 74 3.07 -6.96 3.06
CA TYR A 74 4.07 -7.95 3.39
C TYR A 74 4.58 -8.69 2.16
N LYS A 75 3.70 -8.98 1.20
CA LYS A 75 4.10 -9.59 -0.07
C LYS A 75 5.00 -8.66 -0.87
N VAL A 76 4.66 -7.38 -0.94
CA VAL A 76 5.46 -6.36 -1.63
C VAL A 76 6.85 -6.24 -1.00
N VAL A 77 6.94 -6.23 0.33
CA VAL A 77 8.22 -6.23 1.06
C VAL A 77 9.10 -7.40 0.60
N GLY A 78 8.54 -8.61 0.56
CA GLY A 78 9.29 -9.79 0.12
C GLY A 78 9.76 -9.70 -1.33
N GLU A 79 8.92 -9.20 -2.22
CA GLU A 79 9.26 -9.02 -3.63
C GLU A 79 10.32 -7.94 -3.84
N LEU A 80 10.21 -6.82 -3.12
CA LEU A 80 11.22 -5.75 -3.18
C LEU A 80 12.59 -6.25 -2.71
N LYS A 81 12.64 -7.02 -1.62
CA LYS A 81 13.89 -7.59 -1.12
C LYS A 81 14.54 -8.52 -2.15
N LYS A 82 13.75 -9.36 -2.82
CA LYS A 82 14.26 -10.23 -3.89
C LYS A 82 14.80 -9.43 -5.06
N ALA A 83 14.09 -8.40 -5.49
CA ALA A 83 14.53 -7.53 -6.57
C ALA A 83 15.80 -6.77 -6.22
N MET A 84 15.92 -6.28 -4.98
CA MET A 84 17.12 -5.61 -4.49
C MET A 84 18.32 -6.55 -4.48
N ALA A 85 18.15 -7.82 -4.07
CA ALA A 85 19.21 -8.82 -4.10
C ALA A 85 19.69 -9.09 -5.54
N ALA A 86 18.75 -9.14 -6.49
CA ALA A 86 19.09 -9.30 -7.90
C ALA A 86 19.87 -8.10 -8.45
N CYS A 87 19.48 -6.89 -8.07
CA CYS A 87 20.21 -5.66 -8.44
C CYS A 87 21.62 -5.67 -7.87
N GLU A 88 21.80 -6.11 -6.63
CA GLU A 88 23.10 -6.21 -5.97
C GLU A 88 24.04 -7.17 -6.75
N GLN A 89 23.52 -8.33 -7.15
CA GLN A 89 24.30 -9.29 -7.94
C GLN A 89 24.67 -8.74 -9.32
N ALA A 90 23.77 -7.98 -9.94
CA ALA A 90 24.01 -7.36 -11.23
C ALA A 90 24.83 -6.06 -11.15
N GLN A 91 25.19 -5.64 -9.94
CA GLN A 91 25.88 -4.37 -9.67
C GLN A 91 25.07 -3.15 -10.15
N ASP A 92 23.76 -3.27 -10.20
CA ASP A 92 22.86 -2.16 -10.50
C ASP A 92 22.45 -1.48 -9.20
N TYR A 93 23.34 -0.70 -8.65
CA TYR A 93 23.18 -0.05 -7.35
C TYR A 93 22.16 1.08 -7.40
N VAL A 94 21.97 1.72 -8.54
CA VAL A 94 20.98 2.81 -8.69
C VAL A 94 19.56 2.25 -8.60
N THR A 95 19.27 1.17 -9.33
CA THR A 95 17.96 0.51 -9.23
C THR A 95 17.74 -0.04 -7.81
N ARG A 96 18.77 -0.64 -7.20
CA ARG A 96 18.70 -1.10 -5.81
C ARG A 96 18.29 0.03 -4.87
N ASP A 97 18.89 1.21 -5.01
CA ASP A 97 18.59 2.36 -4.14
C ASP A 97 17.16 2.88 -4.37
N MET A 98 16.68 2.88 -5.61
CA MET A 98 15.29 3.22 -5.91
C MET A 98 14.30 2.27 -5.24
N LEU A 99 14.59 0.96 -5.31
CA LEU A 99 13.78 -0.07 -4.65
C LEU A 99 13.86 0.06 -3.12
N GLY A 100 15.01 0.45 -2.59
CA GLY A 100 15.21 0.69 -1.16
C GLY A 100 14.30 1.79 -0.61
N VAL A 101 14.10 2.86 -1.36
CA VAL A 101 13.15 3.93 -0.99
C VAL A 101 11.73 3.39 -0.91
N GLN A 102 11.32 2.58 -1.90
CA GLN A 102 10.00 1.97 -1.89
C GLN A 102 9.84 0.95 -0.76
N LEU A 103 10.89 0.20 -0.43
CA LEU A 103 10.89 -0.73 0.69
C LEU A 103 10.70 0.00 2.02
N GLU A 104 11.42 1.11 2.22
CA GLU A 104 11.28 1.92 3.42
C GLU A 104 9.85 2.44 3.57
N ASP A 105 9.27 3.02 2.52
CA ASP A 105 7.88 3.48 2.54
C ASP A 105 6.91 2.35 2.86
N THR A 106 7.12 1.17 2.28
CA THR A 106 6.24 0.02 2.49
C THR A 106 6.31 -0.48 3.93
N GLU A 107 7.51 -0.64 4.49
CA GLU A 107 7.69 -1.15 5.85
C GLU A 107 7.30 -0.12 6.91
N MET A 108 7.77 1.12 6.79
CA MET A 108 7.69 2.11 7.86
C MET A 108 6.41 2.93 7.81
N ASP A 109 5.82 3.12 6.65
CA ASP A 109 4.57 3.86 6.53
C ASP A 109 3.38 2.93 6.32
N HIS A 110 3.33 2.20 5.21
CA HIS A 110 2.16 1.43 4.82
C HIS A 110 1.86 0.28 5.78
N ALA A 111 2.79 -0.66 5.95
CA ALA A 111 2.57 -1.81 6.81
C ALA A 111 2.43 -1.41 8.28
N TYR A 112 3.27 -0.50 8.75
CA TYR A 112 3.21 -0.02 10.13
C TYR A 112 1.88 0.67 10.44
N TYR A 113 1.37 1.49 9.51
CA TYR A 113 0.05 2.12 9.65
C TYR A 113 -1.05 1.07 9.81
N LEU A 114 -1.07 0.05 8.93
CA LEU A 114 -2.08 -0.99 8.96
C LEU A 114 -2.02 -1.84 10.23
N GLU A 115 -0.82 -2.19 10.67
CA GLU A 115 -0.62 -2.90 11.94
C GLU A 115 -1.18 -2.09 13.12
N LYS A 116 -0.95 -0.79 13.11
CA LYS A 116 -1.45 0.13 14.13
C LYS A 116 -2.97 0.19 14.14
N GLN A 117 -3.61 0.24 12.97
CA GLN A 117 -5.06 0.26 12.86
C GLN A 117 -5.68 -1.03 13.43
N LEU A 118 -5.10 -2.18 13.06
CA LEU A 118 -5.56 -3.47 13.59
C LEU A 118 -5.36 -3.57 15.10
N GLY A 119 -4.24 -3.04 15.61
CA GLY A 119 -3.98 -2.98 17.05
C GLY A 119 -4.98 -2.09 17.79
N LEU A 120 -5.36 -0.96 17.21
CA LEU A 120 -6.37 -0.07 17.79
C LEU A 120 -7.74 -0.73 17.87
N ILE A 121 -8.12 -1.53 16.87
CA ILE A 121 -9.38 -2.28 16.91
C ILE A 121 -9.40 -3.23 18.10
N GLU A 122 -8.29 -3.91 18.38
CA GLU A 122 -8.19 -4.80 19.55
C GLU A 122 -8.25 -4.01 20.87
N LEU A 123 -7.62 -2.84 20.93
CA LEU A 123 -7.57 -2.04 22.15
C LEU A 123 -8.89 -1.40 22.53
N VAL A 124 -9.60 -0.81 21.57
CA VAL A 124 -10.79 0.02 21.85
C VAL A 124 -12.10 -0.61 21.38
N GLY A 125 -12.02 -1.73 20.66
CA GLY A 125 -13.16 -2.41 20.05
C GLY A 125 -13.51 -1.83 18.69
N LEU A 126 -14.15 -2.64 17.86
CA LEU A 126 -14.44 -2.28 16.47
C LEU A 126 -15.37 -1.06 16.36
N GLU A 127 -16.42 -0.99 17.17
CA GLU A 127 -17.37 0.12 17.10
C GLU A 127 -16.71 1.46 17.42
N ASN A 128 -15.94 1.52 18.51
CA ASN A 128 -15.19 2.73 18.88
C ASN A 128 -14.17 3.11 17.83
N TYR A 129 -13.47 2.12 17.28
CA TYR A 129 -12.50 2.35 16.21
C TYR A 129 -13.19 2.95 14.98
N GLN A 130 -14.26 2.33 14.51
CA GLN A 130 -14.99 2.80 13.34
C GLN A 130 -15.55 4.21 13.54
N GLN A 131 -16.06 4.50 14.73
CA GLN A 131 -16.53 5.84 15.08
C GLN A 131 -15.40 6.88 14.97
N SER A 132 -14.18 6.53 15.39
CA SER A 132 -13.02 7.41 15.30
C SER A 132 -12.60 7.70 13.85
N GLN A 133 -13.01 6.87 12.90
CA GLN A 133 -12.69 7.02 11.48
C GLN A 133 -13.75 7.79 10.69
N MET A 134 -14.83 8.19 11.33
CA MET A 134 -15.87 9.04 10.74
C MET A 134 -15.42 10.50 10.74
N GLY A 135 -15.86 11.25 9.75
CA GLY A 135 -15.44 12.64 9.58
C GLY A 135 -14.10 12.77 8.87
N SER A 136 -13.73 13.98 8.47
CA SER A 136 -12.44 14.27 7.83
C SER A 136 -11.33 14.35 8.87
N GLY A 137 -10.10 14.09 8.47
CA GLY A 137 -8.93 14.30 9.32
C GLY A 137 -8.60 15.78 9.58
N THR A 138 -9.35 16.69 8.96
CA THR A 138 -9.14 18.14 9.08
C THR A 138 -9.94 18.68 10.27
N PRO A 139 -9.36 19.52 11.12
CA PRO A 139 -10.11 20.18 12.19
C PRO A 139 -11.27 21.00 11.63
N ALA A 140 -12.40 20.98 12.33
CA ALA A 140 -13.57 21.75 11.94
C ALA A 140 -13.29 23.27 12.02
#